data_f4ad2f649c546402abe254651e9d6630
#
_entry.id   f4ad2f649c546402abe254651e9d6630
#
_cell.length_a   1.000
_cell.length_b   1.000
_cell.length_c   1.000
_cell.angle_alpha   90.00
_cell.angle_beta   90.00
_cell.angle_gamma   90.00
#
_symmetry.space_group_name_H-M   'P 1'
#
loop_
_entity.id
_entity.type
_entity.pdbx_description
1 polymer ?
#
loop_
_entity_poly.entity_id
_entity_poly.type
_entity_poly.pdbx_seq_one_letter_code
_entity_poly.pdbx_strand_id
1 'polypeptide(L)'
;GSTQVLFRNDSVEVHLIHGKKGGFSSRHNHTHRVNVFYVLSGIINVIVYRENNLDITTLNCGESTEVNCLVDHRFEVVQDCVALEVYYLNPIDSMDIVRKDVGGIGD
;
A
#
# COMPACT_ATOMS: atom_id res chain seq x y z
N GLY A 1 16.76 6.22 -0.72
CA GLY A 1 15.42 6.69 -0.68
C GLY A 1 15.01 7.26 0.66
N SER A 2 13.86 7.82 0.71
CA SER A 2 13.34 8.43 1.94
C SER A 2 11.83 8.26 2.00
N THR A 3 11.31 8.35 3.22
CA THR A 3 9.89 8.29 3.48
C THR A 3 9.51 9.47 4.36
N GLN A 4 8.41 10.11 4.02
CA GLN A 4 7.93 11.26 4.76
C GLN A 4 6.47 11.05 5.13
N VAL A 5 6.12 11.27 6.38
CA VAL A 5 4.71 11.20 6.79
C VAL A 5 4.01 12.46 6.33
N LEU A 6 3.00 12.32 5.50
CA LEU A 6 2.21 13.44 5.02
C LEU A 6 1.01 13.71 5.91
N PHE A 7 0.41 12.66 6.45
CA PHE A 7 -0.81 12.78 7.22
C PHE A 7 -0.96 11.59 8.14
N ARG A 8 -1.48 11.81 9.33
CA ARG A 8 -1.71 10.75 10.30
C ARG A 8 -2.85 11.12 11.22
N ASN A 9 -3.75 10.17 11.45
CA ASN A 9 -4.73 10.29 12.52
C ASN A 9 -4.96 8.89 13.09
N ASP A 10 -6.00 8.70 13.88
CA ASP A 10 -6.24 7.42 14.54
C ASP A 10 -6.56 6.30 13.57
N SER A 11 -7.01 6.61 12.38
CA SER A 11 -7.49 5.62 11.43
C SER A 11 -6.60 5.45 10.20
N VAL A 12 -5.89 6.49 9.81
CA VAL A 12 -5.18 6.54 8.53
C VAL A 12 -3.81 7.16 8.69
N GLU A 13 -2.87 6.63 7.96
CA GLU A 13 -1.53 7.21 7.91
C GLU A 13 -1.08 7.21 6.46
N VAL A 14 -0.59 8.34 5.96
CA VAL A 14 -0.16 8.48 4.57
C VAL A 14 1.31 8.87 4.54
N HIS A 15 2.08 8.11 3.80
CA HIS A 15 3.51 8.35 3.63
C HIS A 15 3.81 8.63 2.17
N LEU A 16 4.77 9.54 1.95
CA LEU A 16 5.30 9.78 0.62
C LEU A 16 6.67 9.11 0.55
N ILE A 17 6.86 8.28 -0.46
CA ILE A 17 8.09 7.53 -0.67
C ILE A 17 8.83 8.12 -1.85
N HIS A 18 10.11 8.42 -1.67
CA HIS A 18 11.01 8.74 -2.76
C HIS A 18 11.99 7.59 -2.84
N GLY A 19 11.90 6.78 -3.86
CA GLY A 19 12.70 5.58 -4.01
C GLY A 19 13.69 5.69 -5.14
N LYS A 20 14.87 5.11 -4.92
CA LYS A 20 15.89 5.01 -5.96
C LYS A 20 15.92 3.60 -6.48
N LYS A 21 16.18 3.46 -7.77
CA LYS A 21 16.27 2.15 -8.40
C LYS A 21 17.16 1.23 -7.58
N GLY A 22 16.68 0.04 -7.32
CA GLY A 22 17.39 -0.95 -6.53
C GLY A 22 17.08 -0.88 -5.04
N GLY A 23 16.40 0.16 -4.58
CA GLY A 23 16.00 0.25 -3.18
C GLY A 23 14.89 -0.72 -2.86
N PHE A 24 14.73 -1.03 -1.59
CA PHE A 24 13.67 -1.94 -1.16
C PHE A 24 13.36 -1.70 0.31
N SER A 25 12.16 -2.08 0.72
CA SER A 25 11.80 -2.03 2.12
C SER A 25 12.11 -3.37 2.79
N SER A 26 12.10 -3.39 4.13
CA SER A 26 12.23 -4.66 4.83
C SER A 26 10.97 -5.49 4.62
N ARG A 27 11.07 -6.79 4.79
CA ARG A 27 9.91 -7.67 4.79
C ARG A 27 9.21 -7.52 6.13
N HIS A 28 7.92 -7.27 6.10
CA HIS A 28 7.15 -7.04 7.33
C HIS A 28 5.66 -7.29 7.09
N ASN A 29 4.89 -7.24 8.16
CA ASN A 29 3.43 -7.26 8.06
C ASN A 29 2.87 -6.35 9.14
N HIS A 30 1.57 -6.09 9.04
CA HIS A 30 0.86 -5.27 10.01
C HIS A 30 -0.30 -6.08 10.58
N THR A 31 -0.52 -5.96 11.89
CA THR A 31 -1.53 -6.76 12.57
C THR A 31 -2.95 -6.27 12.27
N HIS A 32 -3.12 -4.95 12.26
CA HIS A 32 -4.46 -4.37 12.15
C HIS A 32 -4.63 -3.38 10.99
N ARG A 33 -3.61 -3.21 10.18
CA ARG A 33 -3.65 -2.21 9.13
C ARG A 33 -3.55 -2.82 7.76
N VAL A 34 -4.28 -2.24 6.84
CA VAL A 34 -4.20 -2.55 5.42
C VAL A 34 -3.29 -1.51 4.78
N ASN A 35 -2.46 -1.96 3.85
CA ASN A 35 -1.49 -1.12 3.20
C ASN A 35 -1.85 -0.94 1.75
N VAL A 36 -1.93 0.28 1.28
CA VAL A 36 -2.16 0.57 -0.14
C VAL A 36 -0.93 1.27 -0.68
N PHE A 37 -0.45 0.81 -1.83
CA PHE A 37 0.64 1.48 -2.54
C PHE A 37 0.08 2.11 -3.80
N TYR A 38 0.40 3.37 -4.05
CA TYR A 38 -0.04 4.09 -5.24
C TYR A 38 1.15 4.80 -5.85
N VAL A 39 1.46 4.56 -7.12
CA VAL A 39 2.64 5.12 -7.77
C VAL A 39 2.30 6.41 -8.49
N LEU A 40 3.01 7.47 -8.13
CA LEU A 40 2.87 8.77 -8.79
C LEU A 40 3.84 8.88 -9.96
N SER A 41 5.03 8.34 -9.84
CA SER A 41 5.99 8.28 -10.93
C SER A 41 6.95 7.13 -10.70
N GLY A 42 7.52 6.60 -11.76
CA GLY A 42 8.45 5.49 -11.70
C GLY A 42 7.74 4.15 -11.64
N ILE A 43 8.45 3.13 -11.18
CA ILE A 43 7.93 1.75 -11.14
C ILE A 43 8.37 1.08 -9.86
N ILE A 44 7.45 0.42 -9.19
CA ILE A 44 7.78 -0.42 -8.03
C ILE A 44 7.19 -1.80 -8.20
N ASN A 45 7.77 -2.77 -7.52
CA ASN A 45 7.18 -4.09 -7.35
C ASN A 45 6.74 -4.21 -5.90
N VAL A 46 5.51 -4.67 -5.68
CA VAL A 46 5.04 -5.02 -4.34
C VAL A 46 5.05 -6.54 -4.28
N ILE A 47 5.81 -7.08 -3.34
CA ILE A 47 6.04 -8.50 -3.22
C ILE A 47 5.31 -9.01 -1.99
N VAL A 48 4.40 -9.95 -2.20
CA VAL A 48 3.66 -10.58 -1.12
C VAL A 48 4.18 -12.00 -0.98
N TYR A 49 4.52 -12.39 0.25
CA TYR A 49 5.09 -13.70 0.51
C TYR A 49 3.96 -14.67 0.85
N ARG A 50 3.78 -15.66 0.00
CA ARG A 50 2.81 -16.72 0.20
C ARG A 50 3.53 -17.98 0.69
N GLU A 51 2.76 -18.95 1.12
CA GLU A 51 3.35 -20.14 1.71
C GLU A 51 4.33 -20.84 0.77
N ASN A 52 3.99 -20.98 -0.47
CA ASN A 52 4.81 -21.69 -1.43
C ASN A 52 5.37 -20.84 -2.56
N ASN A 53 5.10 -19.56 -2.59
CA ASN A 53 5.55 -18.73 -3.71
C ASN A 53 5.51 -17.26 -3.36
N LEU A 54 6.05 -16.45 -4.24
CA LEU A 54 5.96 -14.99 -4.14
C LEU A 54 4.91 -14.51 -5.12
N ASP A 55 4.17 -13.49 -4.68
CA ASP A 55 3.16 -12.88 -5.51
C ASP A 55 3.64 -11.46 -5.78
N ILE A 56 4.06 -11.17 -6.99
CA ILE A 56 4.67 -9.90 -7.33
C ILE A 56 3.73 -9.08 -8.19
N THR A 57 3.41 -7.88 -7.74
CA THR A 57 2.60 -6.94 -8.49
C THR A 57 3.48 -5.77 -8.89
N THR A 58 3.61 -5.52 -10.17
CA THR A 58 4.37 -4.39 -10.69
C THR A 58 3.41 -3.22 -10.88
N LEU A 59 3.76 -2.09 -10.28
CA LEU A 59 2.94 -0.88 -10.37
C LEU A 59 3.68 0.19 -11.18
N ASN A 60 3.01 0.68 -12.20
CA ASN A 60 3.46 1.82 -12.99
C ASN A 60 2.72 3.07 -12.53
N CYS A 61 3.06 4.21 -13.10
CA CYS A 61 2.43 5.48 -12.76
C CYS A 61 0.91 5.37 -12.82
N GLY A 62 0.24 5.80 -11.78
CA GLY A 62 -1.21 5.79 -11.70
C GLY A 62 -1.81 4.47 -11.21
N GLU A 63 -0.98 3.47 -10.93
CA GLU A 63 -1.49 2.16 -10.50
C GLU A 63 -1.33 1.97 -9.01
N SER A 64 -2.18 1.13 -8.43
CA SER A 64 -2.15 0.86 -7.01
C SER A 64 -2.45 -0.60 -6.72
N THR A 65 -2.06 -1.04 -5.53
CA THR A 65 -2.41 -2.36 -5.03
C THR A 65 -2.59 -2.28 -3.52
N GLU A 66 -3.29 -3.27 -2.98
CA GLU A 66 -3.60 -3.30 -1.57
C GLU A 66 -3.04 -4.58 -0.97
N VAL A 67 -2.42 -4.49 0.20
CA VAL A 67 -1.93 -5.65 0.94
C VAL A 67 -2.69 -5.72 2.25
N ASN A 68 -3.36 -6.83 2.49
CA ASN A 68 -4.15 -7.00 3.70
C ASN A 68 -3.26 -7.14 4.93
N CYS A 69 -3.85 -6.95 6.10
CA CYS A 69 -3.13 -7.13 7.35
C CYS A 69 -2.68 -8.59 7.51
N LEU A 70 -1.64 -8.79 8.30
CA LEU A 70 -1.06 -10.11 8.58
C LEU A 70 -0.39 -10.78 7.38
N VAL A 71 -0.24 -10.08 6.29
CA VAL A 71 0.41 -10.64 5.11
C VAL A 71 1.81 -10.05 4.99
N ASP A 72 2.80 -10.91 4.97
CA ASP A 72 4.19 -10.46 4.82
C ASP A 72 4.40 -9.89 3.44
N HIS A 73 5.03 -8.76 3.38
CA HIS A 73 5.27 -8.08 2.11
C HIS A 73 6.48 -7.16 2.18
N ARG A 74 6.95 -6.74 1.03
CA ARG A 74 7.92 -5.66 0.89
C ARG A 74 7.74 -5.03 -0.48
N PHE A 75 8.32 -3.86 -0.70
CA PHE A 75 8.37 -3.31 -2.04
C PHE A 75 9.82 -3.18 -2.51
N GLU A 76 9.98 -3.16 -3.82
CA GLU A 76 11.26 -2.93 -4.48
C GLU A 76 11.09 -1.84 -5.51
N VAL A 77 12.09 -0.97 -5.65
CA VAL A 77 12.04 0.11 -6.61
C VAL A 77 12.71 -0.35 -7.90
N VAL A 78 11.92 -0.45 -8.95
CA VAL A 78 12.40 -0.87 -10.27
C VAL A 78 13.00 0.31 -11.03
N GLN A 79 12.34 1.48 -10.94
CA GLN A 79 12.84 2.73 -11.47
C GLN A 79 12.62 3.80 -10.43
N ASP A 80 13.48 4.80 -10.37
CA ASP A 80 13.34 5.91 -9.42
C ASP A 80 11.89 6.32 -9.36
N CYS A 81 11.34 6.37 -8.16
CA CYS A 81 9.90 6.53 -8.01
C CYS A 81 9.52 7.56 -6.97
N VAL A 82 8.28 8.03 -7.13
CA VAL A 82 7.56 8.74 -6.08
C VAL A 82 6.26 7.98 -5.92
N ALA A 83 5.97 7.57 -4.70
CA ALA A 83 4.80 6.75 -4.43
C ALA A 83 4.16 7.14 -3.11
N LEU A 84 2.89 6.82 -2.97
CA LEU A 84 2.19 6.97 -1.70
C LEU A 84 2.01 5.60 -1.08
N GLU A 85 2.18 5.54 0.23
CA GLU A 85 1.86 4.35 0.99
C GLU A 85 0.83 4.77 2.01
N VAL A 86 -0.33 4.14 1.97
CA VAL A 86 -1.45 4.50 2.84
C VAL A 86 -1.74 3.32 3.74
N TYR A 87 -1.78 3.58 5.04
CA TYR A 87 -2.15 2.58 6.02
C TYR A 87 -3.50 2.97 6.60
N TYR A 88 -4.42 2.01 6.68
CA TYR A 88 -5.68 2.28 7.35
C TYR A 88 -6.12 1.04 8.11
N LEU A 89 -7.04 1.22 9.06
CA LEU A 89 -7.47 0.11 9.89
C LEU A 89 -8.20 -0.93 9.07
N ASN A 90 -8.06 -2.18 9.48
CA ASN A 90 -8.69 -3.30 8.80
C ASN A 90 -10.16 -3.00 8.62
N PRO A 91 -10.68 -3.16 7.41
CA PRO A 91 -12.05 -2.80 7.09
C PRO A 91 -13.13 -3.64 7.77
N ILE A 92 -12.76 -4.58 8.58
CA ILE A 92 -13.76 -5.34 9.28
C ILE A 92 -14.73 -4.42 9.98
N ASP A 93 -14.20 -3.40 10.65
CA ASP A 93 -15.07 -2.51 11.38
C ASP A 93 -15.84 -1.59 10.48
N SER A 94 -15.48 -1.50 9.25
CA SER A 94 -16.17 -0.62 8.33
C SER A 94 -17.15 -1.36 7.46
N MET A 95 -17.33 -2.63 7.63
CA MET A 95 -18.25 -3.35 6.78
C MET A 95 -19.68 -2.85 6.90
N ASP A 96 -20.05 -2.40 8.06
CA ASP A 96 -21.39 -1.85 8.21
C ASP A 96 -21.55 -0.59 7.41
N ILE A 97 -20.50 0.16 7.31
CA ILE A 97 -20.54 1.38 6.55
C ILE A 97 -20.70 1.09 5.10
N VAL A 98 -20.00 0.11 4.64
CA VAL A 98 -20.09 -0.23 3.25
C VAL A 98 -21.49 -0.59 2.86
N ARG A 99 -22.14 -1.34 3.68
CA ARG A 99 -23.50 -1.69 3.33
C ARG A 99 -24.42 -0.54 3.25
N LYS A 100 -24.14 0.47 4.04
CA LYS A 100 -25.03 1.56 4.04
C LYS A 100 -24.89 2.46 2.93
N ASP A 101 -23.77 2.49 2.32
CA ASP A 101 -23.59 3.50 1.41
C ASP A 101 -23.53 3.11 0.11
N VAL A 102 -24.26 2.29 -0.20
CA VAL A 102 -24.30 1.96 -1.46
C VAL A 102 -24.46 3.04 -2.31
N GLY A 103 -25.00 3.97 -1.99
CA GLY A 103 -25.26 4.93 -2.86
C GLY A 103 -24.21 5.59 -3.42
N GLY A 104 -23.66 5.79 -3.37
CA GLY A 104 -22.71 6.36 -3.93
C GLY A 104 -22.68 7.02 -5.05
N ILE A 105 -22.42 7.28 -5.66
CA ILE A 105 -22.13 7.79 -6.58
C ILE A 105 -22.58 7.93 -7.41
N GLY A 106 -22.69 7.87 -7.51
CA GLY A 106 -23.01 8.00 -8.06
C GLY A 106 -23.39 8.15 -8.47
N ASP A 107 -23.42 8.00 -8.07
CA ASP A 107 -23.66 8.09 -8.05
C ASP A 107 -23.92 8.45 -8.32
#